data_8ba5ce08e88c600ee9935c92a6b04255
#
_entry.id   8ba5ce08e88c600ee9935c92a6b04255
#
_cell.length_a   1.000
_cell.length_b   1.000
_cell.length_c   1.000
_cell.angle_alpha   90.00
_cell.angle_beta   90.00
_cell.angle_gamma   90.00
#
_symmetry.space_group_name_H-M   'P 1'
#
loop_
_entity.id
_entity.type
_entity.pdbx_description
1 polymer ?
#
loop_
_entity_poly.entity_id
_entity_poly.type
_entity_poly.pdbx_seq_one_letter_code
_entity_poly.pdbx_strand_id
1 'polypeptide(L)'
;ALSQVDFITIGTVGPPGERTFYLQASQGDLLVSLIIEKEHAAALSLGIYELIQQLGGISEGALLPADMELREPLEPLFRVANLGLGYDEDKDAIVVVAHALGGGEEGEYPEVHLWGSPSQMFALSQRSAEVVAAGRPRCPLCDEPLTPGERHVCVRGNGHDKFVYFLDE
;
A
#
# COMPACT_ATOMS: atom_id res chain seq x y z
N ALA A 1 1.90 18.35 7.94
CA ALA A 1 0.65 17.68 7.54
C ALA A 1 0.21 18.14 6.15
N LEU A 2 -0.20 17.20 5.30
CA LEU A 2 -0.75 17.50 3.98
C LEU A 2 -2.27 17.53 4.09
N SER A 3 -2.83 18.76 4.08
CA SER A 3 -4.26 19.00 4.32
C SER A 3 -5.17 18.50 3.20
N GLN A 4 -4.64 18.43 1.98
CA GLN A 4 -5.34 17.88 0.82
C GLN A 4 -4.29 17.44 -0.18
N VAL A 5 -4.06 16.16 -0.25
CA VAL A 5 -3.05 15.65 -1.19
C VAL A 5 -3.53 15.78 -2.63
N ASP A 6 -2.62 16.15 -3.51
CA ASP A 6 -2.86 16.15 -4.96
C ASP A 6 -2.65 14.75 -5.53
N PHE A 7 -1.80 13.97 -4.88
CA PHE A 7 -1.41 12.64 -5.30
C PHE A 7 -1.02 11.81 -4.08
N ILE A 8 -1.43 10.57 -4.05
CA ILE A 8 -1.02 9.60 -3.02
C ILE A 8 -0.94 8.21 -3.64
N THR A 9 0.13 7.50 -3.33
CA THR A 9 0.34 6.15 -3.87
C THR A 9 1.18 5.29 -2.93
N ILE A 10 1.20 4.00 -3.25
CA ILE A 10 2.15 3.03 -2.71
C ILE A 10 2.87 2.40 -3.89
N GLY A 11 4.17 2.20 -3.75
CA GLY A 11 4.99 1.54 -4.75
C GLY A 11 6.15 0.83 -4.10
N THR A 12 6.90 0.11 -4.91
CA THR A 12 8.05 -0.66 -4.44
C THR A 12 9.27 -0.41 -5.30
N VAL A 13 10.43 -0.56 -4.69
CA VAL A 13 11.73 -0.53 -5.38
C VAL A 13 12.47 -1.81 -5.02
N GLY A 14 13.04 -2.48 -6.01
CA GLY A 14 13.81 -3.69 -5.85
C GLY A 14 13.10 -4.93 -6.37
N PRO A 15 13.82 -6.05 -6.51
CA PRO A 15 13.25 -7.31 -6.99
C PRO A 15 12.36 -7.97 -5.93
N PRO A 16 11.46 -8.88 -6.33
CA PRO A 16 10.66 -9.64 -5.37
C PRO A 16 11.52 -10.31 -4.30
N GLY A 17 11.11 -10.17 -3.04
CA GLY A 17 11.86 -10.67 -1.89
C GLY A 17 12.83 -9.68 -1.29
N GLU A 18 13.23 -8.65 -2.04
CA GLU A 18 14.14 -7.60 -1.58
C GLU A 18 13.56 -6.20 -1.82
N ARG A 19 12.22 -6.11 -1.88
CA ARG A 19 11.57 -4.84 -2.19
C ARG A 19 11.45 -3.96 -0.97
N THR A 20 11.66 -2.67 -1.19
CA THR A 20 11.33 -1.63 -0.22
C THR A 20 10.00 -1.02 -0.62
N PHE A 21 9.05 -0.97 0.31
CA PHE A 21 7.75 -0.36 0.09
C PHE A 21 7.78 1.10 0.50
N TYR A 22 7.14 1.93 -0.32
CA TYR A 22 7.04 3.37 -0.07
C TYR A 22 5.59 3.81 -0.12
N LEU A 23 5.22 4.64 0.85
CA LEU A 23 4.00 5.43 0.81
C LEU A 23 4.42 6.84 0.41
N GLN A 24 3.84 7.35 -0.67
CA GLN A 24 4.23 8.65 -1.22
C GLN A 24 3.02 9.52 -1.46
N ALA A 25 3.14 10.79 -1.13
CA ALA A 25 2.07 11.76 -1.34
C ALA A 25 2.66 13.11 -1.71
N SER A 26 1.90 13.90 -2.44
CA SER A 26 2.31 15.26 -2.78
C SER A 26 1.17 16.25 -2.58
N GLN A 27 1.56 17.48 -2.26
CA GLN A 27 0.66 18.62 -2.23
C GLN A 27 1.46 19.85 -2.72
N GLY A 28 1.06 20.42 -3.85
CA GLY A 28 1.82 21.48 -4.49
C GLY A 28 3.22 20.98 -4.86
N ASP A 29 4.24 21.70 -4.45
CA ASP A 29 5.63 21.35 -4.71
C ASP A 29 6.24 20.40 -3.66
N LEU A 30 5.48 20.08 -2.63
CA LEU A 30 5.94 19.20 -1.56
C LEU A 30 5.68 17.75 -1.91
N LEU A 31 6.72 16.94 -1.91
CA LEU A 31 6.65 15.50 -2.12
C LEU A 31 7.16 14.79 -0.88
N VAL A 32 6.33 13.94 -0.28
CA VAL A 32 6.67 13.20 0.93
C VAL A 32 6.72 11.72 0.60
N SER A 33 7.83 11.07 0.94
CA SER A 33 8.01 9.63 0.77
C SER A 33 8.34 9.02 2.12
N LEU A 34 7.68 7.92 2.45
CA LEU A 34 7.87 7.20 3.71
C LEU A 34 8.16 5.74 3.41
N ILE A 35 9.07 5.14 4.16
CA ILE A 35 9.33 3.71 4.05
C ILE A 35 8.33 2.97 4.94
N ILE A 36 7.61 2.02 4.36
CA ILE A 36 6.64 1.18 5.07
C ILE A 36 6.99 -0.29 4.91
N GLU A 37 6.35 -1.14 5.70
CA GLU A 37 6.48 -2.58 5.57
C GLU A 37 5.32 -3.15 4.76
N LYS A 38 5.48 -4.37 4.27
CA LYS A 38 4.43 -5.06 3.51
C LYS A 38 3.12 -5.14 4.31
N GLU A 39 3.23 -5.39 5.61
CA GLU A 39 2.09 -5.46 6.53
C GLU A 39 1.34 -4.14 6.60
N HIS A 40 2.05 -3.01 6.53
CA HIS A 40 1.44 -1.68 6.47
C HIS A 40 0.63 -1.50 5.20
N ALA A 41 1.18 -1.92 4.07
CA ALA A 41 0.48 -1.83 2.78
C ALA A 41 -0.79 -2.69 2.79
N ALA A 42 -0.71 -3.91 3.31
CA ALA A 42 -1.86 -4.79 3.43
C ALA A 42 -2.93 -4.21 4.36
N ALA A 43 -2.51 -3.64 5.50
CA ALA A 43 -3.42 -3.02 6.45
C ALA A 43 -4.10 -1.78 5.87
N LEU A 44 -3.38 -0.97 5.09
CA LEU A 44 -3.96 0.19 4.40
C LEU A 44 -5.03 -0.25 3.39
N SER A 45 -4.73 -1.27 2.60
CA SER A 45 -5.69 -1.79 1.63
C SER A 45 -7.00 -2.19 2.29
N LEU A 46 -6.91 -3.01 3.32
CA LEU A 46 -8.10 -3.52 4.03
C LEU A 46 -8.80 -2.43 4.83
N GLY A 47 -8.03 -1.65 5.60
CA GLY A 47 -8.59 -0.64 6.50
C GLY A 47 -9.31 0.47 5.74
N ILE A 48 -8.73 0.97 4.66
CA ILE A 48 -9.36 2.00 3.82
C ILE A 48 -10.63 1.44 3.17
N TYR A 49 -10.56 0.22 2.65
CA TYR A 49 -11.72 -0.42 2.03
C TYR A 49 -12.88 -0.55 3.01
N GLU A 50 -12.60 -1.06 4.22
CA GLU A 50 -13.63 -1.20 5.26
C GLU A 50 -14.22 0.14 5.67
N LEU A 51 -13.39 1.17 5.84
CA LEU A 51 -13.84 2.51 6.18
C LEU A 51 -14.78 3.05 5.10
N ILE A 52 -14.41 2.92 3.83
CA ILE A 52 -15.23 3.39 2.71
C ILE A 52 -16.56 2.64 2.66
N GLN A 53 -16.57 1.34 2.93
CA GLN A 53 -17.82 0.57 2.99
C GLN A 53 -18.74 1.05 4.11
N GLN A 54 -18.18 1.42 5.26
CA GLN A 54 -18.96 2.01 6.36
C GLN A 54 -19.56 3.37 5.99
N LEU A 55 -18.90 4.11 5.10
CA LEU A 55 -19.37 5.41 4.63
C LEU A 55 -20.38 5.31 3.47
N GLY A 56 -20.75 4.10 3.06
CA GLY A 56 -21.73 3.89 1.97
C GLY A 56 -21.11 3.60 0.62
N GLY A 57 -19.80 3.41 0.55
CA GLY A 57 -19.09 3.10 -0.69
C GLY A 57 -18.73 4.34 -1.48
N ILE A 58 -18.15 4.12 -2.66
CA ILE A 58 -17.78 5.18 -3.60
C ILE A 58 -18.79 5.24 -4.72
N SER A 59 -19.14 6.44 -5.16
CA SER A 59 -20.05 6.65 -6.27
C SER A 59 -19.54 5.97 -7.54
N GLU A 60 -20.43 5.31 -8.27
CA GLU A 60 -20.10 4.81 -9.60
C GLU A 60 -19.69 5.98 -10.49
N GLY A 61 -18.60 5.82 -11.21
CA GLY A 61 -18.08 6.88 -12.07
C GLY A 61 -17.03 7.77 -11.40
N ALA A 62 -16.63 7.48 -10.17
CA ALA A 62 -15.50 8.18 -9.57
C ALA A 62 -14.25 7.95 -10.43
N LEU A 63 -13.58 9.05 -10.80
CA LEU A 63 -12.37 8.96 -11.61
C LEU A 63 -11.20 8.53 -10.73
N LEU A 64 -10.61 7.38 -11.07
CA LEU A 64 -9.39 6.91 -10.41
C LEU A 64 -8.17 7.43 -11.17
N PRO A 65 -7.09 7.77 -10.47
CA PRO A 65 -5.86 8.20 -11.13
C PRO A 65 -5.35 7.14 -12.10
N ALA A 66 -4.94 7.55 -13.29
CA ALA A 66 -4.38 6.65 -14.30
C ALA A 66 -2.94 6.24 -14.00
N ASP A 67 -2.20 7.12 -13.33
CA ASP A 67 -0.79 6.91 -12.99
C ASP A 67 -0.60 6.98 -11.48
N MET A 68 -0.24 5.86 -10.89
CA MET A 68 0.06 5.75 -9.47
C MET A 68 1.48 5.25 -9.22
N GLU A 69 2.39 5.49 -10.14
CA GLU A 69 3.78 5.13 -9.93
C GLU A 69 4.49 6.13 -9.03
N LEU A 70 5.54 5.65 -8.36
CA LEU A 70 6.36 6.51 -7.51
C LEU A 70 7.01 7.60 -8.33
N ARG A 71 7.06 8.80 -7.76
CA ARG A 71 7.68 9.98 -8.37
C ARG A 71 9.05 10.22 -7.77
N GLU A 72 9.92 10.84 -8.54
CA GLU A 72 11.24 11.24 -8.08
C GLU A 72 11.25 12.72 -7.71
N PRO A 73 12.10 13.15 -6.78
CA PRO A 73 13.09 12.34 -6.06
C PRO A 73 12.44 11.44 -4.99
N LEU A 74 12.92 10.21 -4.86
CA LEU A 74 12.44 9.27 -3.86
C LEU A 74 13.35 9.33 -2.63
N GLU A 75 13.11 10.32 -1.80
CA GLU A 75 13.89 10.57 -0.59
C GLU A 75 13.02 10.32 0.63
N PRO A 76 13.20 9.19 1.34
CA PRO A 76 12.33 8.89 2.47
C PRO A 76 12.56 9.84 3.63
N LEU A 77 11.45 10.35 4.16
CA LEU A 77 11.47 11.23 5.33
C LEU A 77 11.76 10.43 6.60
N PHE A 78 11.13 9.27 6.74
CA PHE A 78 11.37 8.34 7.84
C PHE A 78 10.79 6.96 7.50
N ARG A 79 11.16 5.98 8.32
CA ARG A 79 10.55 4.65 8.30
C ARG A 79 9.37 4.63 9.25
N VAL A 80 8.24 4.11 8.79
CA VAL A 80 7.00 4.09 9.56
C VAL A 80 7.00 2.96 10.58
N ALA A 81 6.61 3.28 11.82
CA ALA A 81 6.37 2.28 12.87
C ALA A 81 4.94 1.75 12.79
N ASN A 82 3.97 2.67 12.71
CA ASN A 82 2.57 2.29 12.59
C ASN A 82 1.78 3.33 11.80
N LEU A 83 0.63 2.91 11.32
CA LEU A 83 -0.30 3.73 10.54
C LEU A 83 -1.66 3.73 11.23
N GLY A 84 -2.34 4.88 11.16
CA GLY A 84 -3.71 5.02 11.60
C GLY A 84 -4.58 5.58 10.50
N LEU A 85 -5.89 5.38 10.61
CA LEU A 85 -6.88 5.92 9.68
C LEU A 85 -7.92 6.70 10.44
N GLY A 86 -8.41 7.78 9.83
CA GLY A 86 -9.50 8.56 10.38
C GLY A 86 -10.35 9.17 9.29
N TYR A 87 -11.51 9.68 9.65
CA TYR A 87 -12.44 10.31 8.73
C TYR A 87 -13.02 11.56 9.36
N ASP A 88 -13.08 12.64 8.56
CA ASP A 88 -13.69 13.90 8.95
C ASP A 88 -14.95 14.12 8.09
N GLU A 89 -16.13 14.08 8.71
CA GLU A 89 -17.42 14.25 8.03
C GLU A 89 -17.55 15.64 7.39
N ASP A 90 -17.07 16.67 8.07
CA ASP A 90 -17.20 18.05 7.59
C ASP A 90 -16.43 18.28 6.31
N LYS A 91 -15.27 17.67 6.21
CA LYS A 91 -14.39 17.78 5.03
C LYS A 91 -14.65 16.70 4.01
N ASP A 92 -15.38 15.64 4.38
CA ASP A 92 -15.50 14.41 3.58
C ASP A 92 -14.12 13.94 3.13
N ALA A 93 -13.22 13.80 4.09
CA ALA A 93 -11.82 13.43 3.85
C ALA A 93 -11.36 12.33 4.78
N ILE A 94 -10.53 11.46 4.24
CA ILE A 94 -9.89 10.38 4.99
C ILE A 94 -8.45 10.77 5.26
N VAL A 95 -7.98 10.56 6.49
CA VAL A 95 -6.59 10.80 6.85
C VAL A 95 -5.85 9.50 7.08
N VAL A 96 -4.64 9.42 6.54
CA VAL A 96 -3.65 8.41 6.89
C VAL A 96 -2.64 9.09 7.81
N VAL A 97 -2.50 8.57 9.02
CA VAL A 97 -1.54 9.09 10.01
C VAL A 97 -0.38 8.11 10.09
N ALA A 98 0.82 8.58 9.77
CA ALA A 98 2.03 7.78 9.79
C ALA A 98 2.91 8.22 10.94
N HIS A 99 3.25 7.27 11.82
CA HIS A 99 4.14 7.52 12.96
C HIS A 99 5.52 6.94 12.67
N ALA A 100 6.55 7.75 12.92
CA ALA A 100 7.92 7.35 12.65
C ALA A 100 8.39 6.22 13.57
N LEU A 101 9.22 5.34 13.03
CA LEU A 101 9.91 4.31 13.80
C LEU A 101 11.09 4.95 14.54
N GLY A 102 11.12 4.76 15.86
CA GLY A 102 12.12 5.36 16.71
C GLY A 102 11.82 6.81 17.02
N GLY A 103 12.19 7.24 18.22
CA GLY A 103 12.04 8.62 18.62
C GLY A 103 13.14 9.48 18.01
N GLY A 104 12.81 10.72 17.70
CA GLY A 104 13.80 11.74 17.48
C GLY A 104 14.53 12.05 18.81
N GLU A 105 15.46 12.98 18.75
CA GLU A 105 16.09 13.49 19.96
C GLU A 105 15.02 14.07 20.89
N GLU A 106 15.19 13.89 22.19
CA GLU A 106 14.28 14.39 23.22
C GLU A 106 12.92 13.69 23.31
N GLY A 107 12.78 12.47 22.72
CA GLY A 107 11.53 11.69 22.81
C GLY A 107 10.40 12.14 21.91
N GLU A 108 10.68 13.02 20.97
CA GLU A 108 9.70 13.40 19.97
C GLU A 108 9.60 12.31 18.89
N TYR A 109 8.36 11.98 18.52
CA TYR A 109 8.09 11.00 17.48
C TYR A 109 7.45 11.74 16.31
N PRO A 110 8.20 11.94 15.20
CA PRO A 110 7.61 12.57 14.02
C PRO A 110 6.38 11.82 13.54
N GLU A 111 5.37 12.55 13.12
CA GLU A 111 4.20 11.98 12.47
C GLU A 111 3.79 12.83 11.28
N VAL A 112 3.18 12.19 10.29
CA VAL A 112 2.69 12.84 9.09
C VAL A 112 1.21 12.50 8.93
N HIS A 113 0.40 13.51 8.66
CA HIS A 113 -1.02 13.37 8.38
C HIS A 113 -1.24 13.62 6.90
N LEU A 114 -1.82 12.66 6.21
CA LEU A 114 -2.09 12.74 4.78
C LEU A 114 -3.59 12.70 4.57
N TRP A 115 -4.18 13.85 4.25
CA TRP A 115 -5.61 13.98 4.02
C TRP A 115 -5.93 13.87 2.54
N GLY A 116 -6.89 13.04 2.18
CA GLY A 116 -7.34 12.89 0.80
C GLY A 116 -8.83 12.60 0.72
N SER A 117 -9.37 12.74 -0.49
CA SER A 117 -10.76 12.41 -0.72
C SER A 117 -11.01 10.91 -0.62
N PRO A 118 -12.26 10.47 -0.38
CA PRO A 118 -12.57 9.04 -0.39
C PRO A 118 -12.15 8.36 -1.70
N SER A 119 -12.30 9.03 -2.85
CA SER A 119 -11.88 8.49 -4.15
C SER A 119 -10.38 8.27 -4.22
N GLN A 120 -9.59 9.24 -3.75
CA GLN A 120 -8.13 9.12 -3.71
C GLN A 120 -7.71 7.96 -2.81
N MET A 121 -8.33 7.85 -1.65
CA MET A 121 -8.00 6.79 -0.69
C MET A 121 -8.48 5.42 -1.18
N PHE A 122 -9.59 5.36 -1.89
CA PHE A 122 -10.02 4.12 -2.53
C PHE A 122 -8.98 3.64 -3.56
N ALA A 123 -8.49 4.56 -4.40
CA ALA A 123 -7.43 4.24 -5.35
C ALA A 123 -6.17 3.75 -4.63
N LEU A 124 -5.83 4.39 -3.51
CA LEU A 124 -4.69 3.96 -2.68
C LEU A 124 -4.89 2.54 -2.16
N SER A 125 -6.11 2.20 -1.68
CA SER A 125 -6.37 0.86 -1.17
C SER A 125 -6.23 -0.20 -2.26
N GLN A 126 -6.70 0.08 -3.46
CA GLN A 126 -6.56 -0.83 -4.59
C GLN A 126 -5.10 -0.98 -5.02
N ARG A 127 -4.38 0.13 -5.09
CA ARG A 127 -2.95 0.11 -5.41
C ARG A 127 -2.16 -0.68 -4.37
N SER A 128 -2.48 -0.51 -3.09
CA SER A 128 -1.84 -1.24 -2.00
C SER A 128 -2.03 -2.76 -2.16
N ALA A 129 -3.24 -3.18 -2.50
CA ALA A 129 -3.54 -4.60 -2.73
C ALA A 129 -2.75 -5.15 -3.92
N GLU A 130 -2.66 -4.40 -5.02
CA GLU A 130 -1.89 -4.80 -6.19
C GLU A 130 -0.41 -4.94 -5.89
N VAL A 131 0.14 -3.98 -5.16
CA VAL A 131 1.57 -3.98 -4.81
C VAL A 131 1.90 -5.15 -3.88
N VAL A 132 1.04 -5.44 -2.92
CA VAL A 132 1.22 -6.59 -2.03
C VAL A 132 1.14 -7.90 -2.82
N ALA A 133 0.16 -8.03 -3.70
CA ALA A 133 -0.01 -9.24 -4.52
C ALA A 133 1.14 -9.44 -5.50
N ALA A 134 1.66 -8.36 -6.09
CA ALA A 134 2.76 -8.42 -7.05
C ALA A 134 4.06 -8.94 -6.43
N GLY A 135 4.19 -8.86 -5.09
CA GLY A 135 5.35 -9.36 -4.37
C GLY A 135 5.37 -10.85 -4.14
N ARG A 136 4.27 -11.55 -4.42
CA ARG A 136 4.23 -12.99 -4.25
C ARG A 136 5.01 -13.67 -5.35
N PRO A 137 5.90 -14.63 -5.01
CA PRO A 137 6.51 -15.47 -6.04
C PRO A 137 5.43 -16.12 -6.88
N ARG A 138 5.71 -16.27 -8.17
CA ARG A 138 4.76 -16.86 -9.09
C ARG A 138 5.23 -18.25 -9.50
N CYS A 139 4.28 -19.16 -9.68
CA CYS A 139 4.57 -20.48 -10.19
C CYS A 139 5.17 -20.39 -11.61
N PRO A 140 6.34 -20.98 -11.88
CA PRO A 140 6.96 -20.87 -13.21
C PRO A 140 6.17 -21.52 -14.33
N LEU A 141 5.19 -22.38 -14.02
CA LEU A 141 4.39 -23.08 -15.01
C LEU A 141 3.06 -22.40 -15.34
N CYS A 142 2.32 -21.95 -14.31
CA CYS A 142 0.98 -21.38 -14.50
C CYS A 142 0.90 -19.89 -14.18
N ASP A 143 1.97 -19.29 -13.69
CA ASP A 143 2.05 -17.88 -13.32
C ASP A 143 1.06 -17.45 -12.22
N GLU A 144 0.49 -18.40 -11.48
CA GLU A 144 -0.35 -18.07 -10.35
C GLU A 144 0.50 -17.61 -9.16
N PRO A 145 0.02 -16.62 -8.38
CA PRO A 145 0.73 -16.20 -7.18
C PRO A 145 0.84 -17.35 -6.17
N LEU A 146 2.03 -17.48 -5.59
CA LEU A 146 2.29 -18.48 -4.56
C LEU A 146 2.23 -17.80 -3.19
N THR A 147 1.61 -18.48 -2.22
CA THR A 147 1.52 -17.97 -0.85
C THR A 147 2.52 -18.74 0.02
N PRO A 148 3.41 -18.04 0.75
CA PRO A 148 4.34 -18.71 1.66
C PRO A 148 3.61 -19.60 2.67
N GLY A 149 4.11 -20.80 2.88
CA GLY A 149 3.51 -21.76 3.81
C GLY A 149 2.35 -22.55 3.24
N GLU A 150 1.82 -22.22 2.09
CA GLU A 150 0.76 -22.96 1.43
C GLU A 150 1.31 -23.85 0.33
N ARG A 151 0.67 -25.00 0.20
CA ARG A 151 1.00 -25.95 -0.85
C ARG A 151 0.31 -25.53 -2.15
N HIS A 152 1.11 -25.26 -3.19
CA HIS A 152 0.58 -24.98 -4.52
C HIS A 152 0.61 -26.23 -5.38
N VAL A 153 -0.55 -26.60 -5.94
CA VAL A 153 -0.67 -27.67 -6.91
C VAL A 153 -0.89 -27.05 -8.28
N CYS A 154 0.09 -27.17 -9.16
CA CYS A 154 0.03 -26.56 -10.48
C CYS A 154 -0.79 -27.42 -11.44
N VAL A 155 -1.87 -26.83 -11.99
CA VAL A 155 -2.76 -27.53 -12.94
C VAL A 155 -2.14 -27.69 -14.33
N ARG A 156 -1.05 -26.98 -14.61
CA ARG A 156 -0.31 -27.06 -15.88
C ARG A 156 0.87 -28.00 -15.82
N GLY A 157 1.10 -28.64 -14.69
CA GLY A 157 2.06 -29.75 -14.60
C GLY A 157 1.58 -30.90 -15.48
N ASN A 158 2.50 -31.66 -16.06
CA ASN A 158 2.18 -32.83 -16.90
C ASN A 158 1.25 -33.76 -16.14
N GLY A 159 0.16 -34.19 -16.77
CA GLY A 159 -1.02 -34.78 -16.21
C GLY A 159 -0.87 -36.01 -15.30
N HIS A 160 0.31 -36.55 -15.10
CA HIS A 160 0.53 -37.67 -14.20
C HIS A 160 1.34 -37.31 -12.97
N ASP A 161 2.19 -36.31 -13.06
CA ASP A 161 2.96 -35.81 -11.93
C ASP A 161 2.54 -34.38 -11.67
N LYS A 162 1.64 -34.17 -10.72
CA LYS A 162 1.24 -32.83 -10.33
C LYS A 162 2.45 -32.14 -9.73
N PHE A 163 2.84 -31.03 -10.34
CA PHE A 163 3.90 -30.19 -9.82
C PHE A 163 3.43 -29.56 -8.51
N VAL A 164 4.14 -29.87 -7.44
CA VAL A 164 3.83 -29.34 -6.11
C VAL A 164 4.96 -28.43 -5.70
N TYR A 165 4.63 -27.20 -5.37
CA TYR A 165 5.58 -26.18 -5.00
C TYR A 165 5.40 -25.77 -3.55
N PHE A 166 6.47 -25.81 -2.78
CA PHE A 166 6.49 -25.34 -1.39
C PHE A 166 7.36 -24.11 -1.30
N LEU A 167 6.82 -23.05 -0.69
CA LEU A 167 7.61 -21.88 -0.37
C LEU A 167 7.96 -21.93 1.10
N ASP A 168 9.25 -21.82 1.40
CA ASP A 168 9.73 -21.59 2.75
C ASP A 168 9.58 -20.10 3.06
N GLU A 169 9.17 -19.79 4.27
CA GLU A 169 9.06 -18.41 4.71
C GLU A 169 10.42 -17.72 4.82
#